data_d1817f2fe38831c908b469d4bf644a1e
#
_entry.id   d1817f2fe38831c908b469d4bf644a1e
#
_cell.length_a   1.000
_cell.length_b   1.000
_cell.length_c   1.000
_cell.angle_alpha   90.00
_cell.angle_beta   90.00
_cell.angle_gamma   90.00
#
_symmetry.space_group_name_H-M   'P 1'
#
loop_
_entity.id
_entity.type
_entity.pdbx_description
1 polymer ?
#
loop_
_entity_poly.entity_id
_entity_poly.type
_entity_poly.pdbx_seq_one_letter_code
_entity_poly.pdbx_strand_id
1 'polypeptide(L)'
;VVHYAASIGFNGSEELVEAYQNENADFHQTVADMAGIPRSQAKTINLGIFYGMGKNKLSRELGIDKEKAELILKEYNAKVPFVKQLANRAADSADKNGAIWTLKGRKCRFDMWEPSSFGLHKATNFEDAVNKYGKNGIKRAGTYKALNRLIQGSAADQVKQAMIDCAKKNFYPLIQIHDELCFSLPRENSEPAMNEIKTIMENCIPSLKVPSKVDISIGNNWGHTDEH
;
A
#
# COMPACT_ATOMS: atom_id res chain seq x y z
N VAL A 1 -1.84 -5.10 0.60
CA VAL A 1 -1.05 -5.83 1.61
C VAL A 1 -1.53 -7.26 1.71
N VAL A 2 -2.81 -7.48 2.07
CA VAL A 2 -3.41 -8.82 2.25
C VAL A 2 -3.21 -9.71 1.02
N HIS A 3 -3.48 -9.20 -0.20
CA HIS A 3 -3.21 -9.90 -1.44
C HIS A 3 -1.77 -10.43 -1.53
N TYR A 4 -0.77 -9.59 -1.23
CA TYR A 4 0.63 -10.02 -1.28
C TYR A 4 0.97 -11.03 -0.19
N ALA A 5 0.48 -10.83 1.03
CA ALA A 5 0.68 -11.77 2.13
C ALA A 5 0.10 -13.16 1.78
N ALA A 6 -1.13 -13.20 1.28
CA ALA A 6 -1.79 -14.42 0.82
C ALA A 6 -1.10 -15.07 -0.39
N SER A 7 -0.53 -14.26 -1.31
CA SER A 7 0.18 -14.77 -2.49
C SER A 7 1.50 -15.46 -2.14
N ILE A 8 2.09 -15.16 -1.00
CA ILE A 8 3.34 -15.75 -0.52
C ILE A 8 3.13 -16.71 0.65
N GLY A 9 1.88 -16.97 1.03
CA GLY A 9 1.54 -17.99 2.04
C GLY A 9 2.02 -17.66 3.45
N PHE A 10 1.96 -16.40 3.89
CA PHE A 10 2.26 -16.06 5.27
C PHE A 10 1.14 -16.52 6.21
N ASN A 11 1.52 -17.03 7.39
CA ASN A 11 0.58 -17.45 8.42
C ASN A 11 -0.40 -16.32 8.78
N GLY A 12 -1.71 -16.66 8.87
CA GLY A 12 -2.78 -15.70 9.18
C GLY A 12 -3.23 -14.85 7.99
N SER A 13 -2.64 -15.01 6.79
CA SER A 13 -3.06 -14.27 5.61
C SER A 13 -4.33 -14.86 4.95
N GLU A 14 -4.58 -16.16 5.13
CA GLU A 14 -5.77 -16.83 4.58
C GLU A 14 -7.02 -16.40 5.34
N GLU A 15 -6.99 -16.38 6.67
CA GLU A 15 -8.07 -15.89 7.52
C GLU A 15 -8.45 -14.43 7.20
N LEU A 16 -7.43 -13.60 6.89
CA LEU A 16 -7.68 -12.25 6.42
C LEU A 16 -8.34 -12.21 5.03
N VAL A 17 -7.97 -13.08 4.12
CA VAL A 17 -8.61 -13.17 2.79
C VAL A 17 -10.08 -13.56 2.95
N GLU A 18 -10.39 -14.57 3.77
CA GLU A 18 -11.76 -14.98 4.06
C GLU A 18 -12.58 -13.85 4.68
N ALA A 19 -11.99 -13.11 5.64
CA ALA A 19 -12.65 -11.95 6.25
C ALA A 19 -12.97 -10.86 5.21
N TYR A 20 -12.11 -10.65 4.21
CA TYR A 20 -12.35 -9.70 3.12
C TYR A 20 -13.37 -10.18 2.09
N GLN A 21 -13.50 -11.48 1.89
CA GLN A 21 -14.51 -12.08 0.99
C GLN A 21 -15.91 -12.03 1.61
N ASN A 22 -16.01 -12.07 2.93
CA ASN A 22 -17.26 -11.96 3.69
C ASN A 22 -17.59 -10.48 3.96
N GLU A 23 -18.04 -9.77 2.98
CA GLU A 23 -18.58 -8.40 2.79
C GLU A 23 -18.32 -7.27 3.82
N ASN A 24 -17.84 -7.54 5.05
CA ASN A 24 -17.72 -6.56 6.14
C ASN A 24 -16.33 -6.39 6.75
N ALA A 25 -15.26 -6.85 6.08
CA ALA A 25 -13.93 -6.76 6.65
C ALA A 25 -13.30 -5.37 6.47
N ASP A 26 -13.24 -4.64 7.56
CA ASP A 26 -12.35 -3.48 7.69
C ASP A 26 -10.96 -3.95 8.16
N PHE A 27 -9.95 -3.83 7.31
CA PHE A 27 -8.57 -4.22 7.65
C PHE A 27 -8.08 -3.59 8.95
N HIS A 28 -8.42 -2.32 9.19
CA HIS A 28 -7.97 -1.65 10.40
C HIS A 28 -8.71 -2.16 11.64
N GLN A 29 -9.98 -2.52 11.51
CA GLN A 29 -10.74 -3.13 12.58
C GLN A 29 -10.25 -4.56 12.86
N THR A 30 -10.08 -5.38 11.82
CA THR A 30 -9.53 -6.75 11.96
C THR A 30 -8.19 -6.74 12.71
N VAL A 31 -7.30 -5.83 12.32
CA VAL A 31 -6.00 -5.69 13.00
C VAL A 31 -6.15 -5.13 14.41
N ALA A 32 -7.09 -4.23 14.65
CA ALA A 32 -7.41 -3.71 15.98
C ALA A 32 -7.84 -4.84 16.92
N ASP A 33 -8.74 -5.69 16.47
CA ASP A 33 -9.25 -6.84 17.21
C ASP A 33 -8.14 -7.87 17.50
N MET A 34 -7.34 -8.22 16.49
CA MET A 34 -6.18 -9.12 16.65
C MET A 34 -5.16 -8.56 17.63
N ALA A 35 -4.87 -7.28 17.59
CA ALA A 35 -3.88 -6.63 18.43
C ALA A 35 -4.41 -6.22 19.81
N GLY A 36 -5.74 -6.17 20.01
CA GLY A 36 -6.38 -5.69 21.24
C GLY A 36 -6.15 -4.19 21.46
N ILE A 37 -6.21 -3.38 20.40
CA ILE A 37 -6.01 -1.93 20.43
C ILE A 37 -7.19 -1.21 19.74
N PRO A 38 -7.42 0.09 20.03
CA PRO A 38 -8.44 0.87 19.32
C PRO A 38 -8.19 0.92 17.80
N ARG A 39 -9.27 0.90 16.99
CA ARG A 39 -9.21 0.96 15.51
C ARG A 39 -8.40 2.15 14.99
N SER A 40 -8.50 3.32 15.63
CA SER A 40 -7.74 4.52 15.27
C SER A 40 -6.22 4.31 15.42
N GLN A 41 -5.81 3.62 16.50
CA GLN A 41 -4.41 3.26 16.71
C GLN A 41 -3.96 2.21 15.69
N ALA A 42 -4.77 1.18 15.43
CA ALA A 42 -4.48 0.17 14.41
C ALA A 42 -4.30 0.81 13.03
N LYS A 43 -5.15 1.76 12.63
CA LYS A 43 -5.00 2.53 11.38
C LYS A 43 -3.67 3.25 11.32
N THR A 44 -3.28 3.96 12.38
CA THR A 44 -2.00 4.69 12.45
C THR A 44 -0.81 3.75 12.38
N ILE A 45 -0.86 2.62 13.11
CA ILE A 45 0.20 1.62 13.12
C ILE A 45 0.32 0.94 11.76
N ASN A 46 -0.79 0.50 11.18
CA ASN A 46 -0.81 -0.16 9.87
C ASN A 46 -0.18 0.73 8.79
N LEU A 47 -0.68 1.95 8.66
CA LEU A 47 -0.13 2.92 7.72
C LEU A 47 1.34 3.20 8.01
N GLY A 48 1.67 3.40 9.29
CA GLY A 48 3.02 3.66 9.73
C GLY A 48 4.00 2.56 9.35
N ILE A 49 3.67 1.30 9.60
CA ILE A 49 4.53 0.16 9.26
C ILE A 49 4.72 0.06 7.74
N PHE A 50 3.68 0.29 6.94
CA PHE A 50 3.78 0.33 5.48
C PHE A 50 4.72 1.42 4.97
N TYR A 51 4.85 2.52 5.73
CA TYR A 51 5.77 3.62 5.45
C TYR A 51 7.12 3.51 6.16
N GLY A 52 7.41 2.36 6.80
CA GLY A 52 8.66 2.13 7.53
C GLY A 52 8.77 2.93 8.84
N MET A 53 7.64 3.19 9.49
CA MET A 53 7.60 3.91 10.77
C MET A 53 8.23 3.10 11.89
N GLY A 54 9.21 3.70 12.56
CA GLY A 54 9.78 3.17 13.80
C GLY A 54 9.16 3.82 15.05
N LYS A 55 9.61 3.34 16.25
CA LYS A 55 9.09 3.78 17.55
C LYS A 55 9.06 5.30 17.77
N ASN A 56 10.07 6.02 17.29
CA ASN A 56 10.16 7.48 17.46
C ASN A 56 9.05 8.24 16.72
N LYS A 57 8.66 7.75 15.54
CA LYS A 57 7.57 8.35 14.78
C LYS A 57 6.22 7.94 15.36
N LEU A 58 6.06 6.67 15.75
CA LEU A 58 4.84 6.19 16.39
C LEU A 58 4.55 6.93 17.70
N SER A 59 5.58 7.13 18.54
CA SER A 59 5.50 7.92 19.78
C SER A 59 4.91 9.32 19.53
N ARG A 60 5.36 10.02 18.49
CA ARG A 60 4.82 11.34 18.12
C ARG A 60 3.39 11.29 17.60
N GLU A 61 3.09 10.34 16.73
CA GLU A 61 1.75 10.23 16.11
C GLU A 61 0.67 9.85 17.12
N LEU A 62 1.00 9.05 18.13
CA LEU A 62 0.06 8.65 19.17
C LEU A 62 0.13 9.51 20.44
N GLY A 63 1.08 10.45 20.53
CA GLY A 63 1.26 11.28 21.73
C GLY A 63 1.68 10.50 22.98
N ILE A 64 2.43 9.41 22.83
CA ILE A 64 2.89 8.51 23.91
C ILE A 64 4.41 8.51 24.03
N ASP A 65 4.95 8.02 25.14
CA ASP A 65 6.39 7.85 25.30
C ASP A 65 6.96 6.77 24.37
N LYS A 66 8.30 6.77 24.21
CA LYS A 66 9.00 5.85 23.28
C LYS A 66 8.96 4.41 23.72
N GLU A 67 9.00 4.18 25.03
CA GLU A 67 8.94 2.86 25.65
C GLU A 67 7.58 2.21 25.39
N LYS A 68 6.51 2.97 25.55
CA LYS A 68 5.14 2.52 25.26
C LYS A 68 4.93 2.28 23.76
N ALA A 69 5.47 3.16 22.90
CA ALA A 69 5.44 2.97 21.46
C ALA A 69 6.19 1.69 21.02
N GLU A 70 7.33 1.39 21.64
CA GLU A 70 8.10 0.17 21.39
C GLU A 70 7.34 -1.10 21.82
N LEU A 71 6.69 -1.05 22.99
CA LEU A 71 5.86 -2.16 23.48
C LEU A 71 4.70 -2.43 22.53
N ILE A 72 3.95 -1.40 22.12
CA ILE A 72 2.85 -1.53 21.18
C ILE A 72 3.32 -2.14 19.84
N LEU A 73 4.45 -1.68 19.30
CA LEU A 73 5.00 -2.25 18.07
C LEU A 73 5.42 -3.71 18.24
N LYS A 74 5.97 -4.07 19.41
CA LYS A 74 6.36 -5.45 19.72
C LYS A 74 5.14 -6.36 19.81
N GLU A 75 4.10 -5.95 20.53
CA GLU A 75 2.84 -6.69 20.64
C GLU A 75 2.12 -6.81 19.29
N TYR A 76 2.03 -5.71 18.54
CA TYR A 76 1.49 -5.71 17.20
C TYR A 76 2.21 -6.70 16.29
N ASN A 77 3.55 -6.65 16.23
CA ASN A 77 4.32 -7.55 15.39
C ASN A 77 4.23 -9.03 15.84
N ALA A 78 3.96 -9.29 17.12
CA ALA A 78 3.73 -10.65 17.62
C ALA A 78 2.37 -11.18 17.19
N LYS A 79 1.33 -10.33 17.17
CA LYS A 79 -0.04 -10.70 16.83
C LYS A 79 -0.32 -10.64 15.32
N VAL A 80 0.38 -9.77 14.58
CA VAL A 80 0.22 -9.56 13.12
C VAL A 80 1.59 -9.69 12.41
N PRO A 81 2.25 -10.85 12.49
CA PRO A 81 3.64 -11.00 12.04
C PRO A 81 3.82 -10.86 10.53
N PHE A 82 2.80 -11.16 9.73
CA PHE A 82 2.88 -11.17 8.28
C PHE A 82 3.18 -9.79 7.69
N VAL A 83 2.77 -8.69 8.34
CA VAL A 83 3.05 -7.32 7.84
C VAL A 83 4.55 -7.03 7.89
N LYS A 84 5.20 -7.34 9.02
CA LYS A 84 6.64 -7.18 9.19
C LYS A 84 7.43 -8.12 8.29
N GLN A 85 6.98 -9.37 8.15
CA GLN A 85 7.60 -10.36 7.27
C GLN A 85 7.55 -9.90 5.81
N LEU A 86 6.40 -9.36 5.36
CA LEU A 86 6.26 -8.80 4.02
C LEU A 86 7.17 -7.60 3.80
N ALA A 87 7.29 -6.70 4.79
CA ALA A 87 8.19 -5.56 4.73
C ALA A 87 9.66 -5.98 4.59
N ASN A 88 10.10 -6.94 5.41
CA ASN A 88 11.45 -7.49 5.34
C ASN A 88 11.71 -8.15 3.99
N ARG A 89 10.80 -9.00 3.51
CA ARG A 89 10.94 -9.68 2.21
C ARG A 89 11.00 -8.69 1.03
N ALA A 90 10.22 -7.61 1.08
CA ALA A 90 10.30 -6.55 0.08
C ALA A 90 11.64 -5.82 0.13
N ALA A 91 12.14 -5.51 1.32
CA ALA A 91 13.44 -4.87 1.52
C ALA A 91 14.60 -5.75 1.06
N ASP A 92 14.58 -7.04 1.40
CA ASP A 92 15.59 -8.03 0.99
C ASP A 92 15.61 -8.20 -0.54
N SER A 93 14.43 -8.24 -1.17
CA SER A 93 14.32 -8.27 -2.64
C SER A 93 14.89 -7.02 -3.28
N ALA A 94 14.59 -5.84 -2.72
CA ALA A 94 15.13 -4.57 -3.19
C ALA A 94 16.66 -4.51 -3.04
N ASP A 95 17.18 -5.00 -1.93
CA ASP A 95 18.63 -5.03 -1.68
C ASP A 95 19.34 -6.01 -2.61
N LYS A 96 18.86 -7.26 -2.67
CA LYS A 96 19.47 -8.33 -3.46
C LYS A 96 19.39 -8.07 -4.97
N ASN A 97 18.20 -7.71 -5.47
CA ASN A 97 17.93 -7.60 -6.90
C ASN A 97 18.04 -6.16 -7.43
N GLY A 98 18.23 -5.16 -6.55
CA GLY A 98 18.19 -3.74 -6.91
C GLY A 98 16.82 -3.27 -7.37
N ALA A 99 15.77 -4.07 -7.18
CA ALA A 99 14.42 -3.74 -7.63
C ALA A 99 13.35 -4.59 -6.94
N ILE A 100 12.13 -4.08 -7.01
CA ILE A 100 10.89 -4.81 -6.76
C ILE A 100 9.97 -4.67 -7.98
N TRP A 101 8.96 -5.51 -8.07
CA TRP A 101 7.99 -5.49 -9.17
C TRP A 101 6.57 -5.35 -8.62
N THR A 102 5.81 -4.44 -9.20
CA THR A 102 4.40 -4.20 -8.85
C THR A 102 3.51 -5.33 -9.33
N LEU A 103 2.21 -5.24 -9.02
CA LEU A 103 1.18 -6.21 -9.41
C LEU A 103 1.12 -6.48 -10.92
N LYS A 104 1.37 -5.45 -11.74
CA LYS A 104 1.41 -5.54 -13.21
C LYS A 104 2.83 -5.74 -13.77
N GLY A 105 3.80 -6.11 -12.93
CA GLY A 105 5.17 -6.37 -13.34
C GLY A 105 6.00 -5.12 -13.62
N ARG A 106 5.54 -3.93 -13.25
CA ARG A 106 6.31 -2.70 -13.40
C ARG A 106 7.47 -2.67 -12.41
N LYS A 107 8.69 -2.48 -12.93
CA LYS A 107 9.93 -2.49 -12.16
C LYS A 107 10.11 -1.17 -11.41
N CYS A 108 10.32 -1.24 -10.10
CA CYS A 108 10.74 -0.12 -9.26
C CYS A 108 12.17 -0.33 -8.78
N ARG A 109 13.08 0.54 -9.19
CA ARG A 109 14.55 0.41 -8.99
C ARG A 109 15.02 1.03 -7.69
N PHE A 110 16.12 0.46 -7.16
CA PHE A 110 16.88 0.94 -6.02
C PHE A 110 18.35 1.03 -6.43
N ASP A 111 18.67 1.99 -7.30
CA ASP A 111 19.98 2.10 -7.96
C ASP A 111 20.96 3.00 -7.19
N MET A 112 20.48 3.68 -6.14
CA MET A 112 21.31 4.55 -5.31
C MET A 112 21.91 3.79 -4.12
N TRP A 113 23.04 4.27 -3.63
CA TRP A 113 23.83 3.66 -2.57
C TRP A 113 24.12 4.64 -1.44
N GLU A 114 24.26 4.12 -0.22
CA GLU A 114 24.56 4.86 1.00
C GLU A 114 25.53 4.04 1.87
N PRO A 115 26.28 4.68 2.80
CA PRO A 115 27.11 3.92 3.74
C PRO A 115 26.27 3.01 4.62
N SER A 116 26.84 1.85 4.97
CA SER A 116 26.20 0.87 5.88
C SER A 116 26.12 1.35 7.32
N SER A 117 26.91 2.38 7.68
CA SER A 117 26.91 2.98 9.02
C SER A 117 25.56 3.64 9.35
N PHE A 118 25.26 3.70 10.64
CA PHE A 118 24.05 4.37 11.13
C PHE A 118 24.18 5.90 10.92
N GLY A 119 23.09 6.54 10.47
CA GLY A 119 23.01 7.99 10.27
C GLY A 119 22.15 8.39 9.08
N LEU A 120 21.94 9.70 8.93
CA LEU A 120 21.32 10.27 7.73
C LEU A 120 22.40 10.53 6.70
N HIS A 121 22.37 9.79 5.62
CA HIS A 121 23.32 9.91 4.53
C HIS A 121 22.62 10.29 3.22
N LYS A 122 23.29 11.10 2.42
CA LYS A 122 22.85 11.38 1.05
C LYS A 122 23.23 10.18 0.17
N ALA A 123 22.22 9.61 -0.46
CA ALA A 123 22.42 8.51 -1.41
C ALA A 123 23.14 9.03 -2.68
N THR A 124 24.08 8.24 -3.20
CA THR A 124 24.84 8.53 -4.40
C THR A 124 24.81 7.33 -5.37
N ASN A 125 25.38 7.47 -6.57
CA ASN A 125 25.58 6.34 -7.48
C ASN A 125 26.60 5.35 -6.90
N PHE A 126 26.72 4.18 -7.50
CA PHE A 126 27.57 3.09 -7.01
C PHE A 126 29.06 3.47 -6.98
N GLU A 127 29.55 4.09 -8.05
CA GLU A 127 30.98 4.45 -8.20
C GLU A 127 31.40 5.44 -7.12
N ASP A 128 30.63 6.53 -6.95
CA ASP A 128 30.90 7.53 -5.91
C ASP A 128 30.83 6.94 -4.51
N ALA A 129 29.87 6.06 -4.26
CA ALA A 129 29.73 5.40 -2.96
C ALA A 129 30.94 4.49 -2.68
N VAL A 130 31.37 3.70 -3.65
CA VAL A 130 32.56 2.83 -3.53
C VAL A 130 33.83 3.64 -3.31
N ASN A 131 34.01 4.71 -4.07
CA ASN A 131 35.18 5.58 -3.95
C ASN A 131 35.27 6.21 -2.55
N LYS A 132 34.10 6.58 -1.97
CA LYS A 132 34.06 7.28 -0.68
C LYS A 132 34.11 6.36 0.53
N TYR A 133 33.46 5.19 0.47
CA TYR A 133 33.22 4.33 1.63
C TYR A 133 33.75 2.90 1.47
N GLY A 134 34.30 2.57 0.30
CA GLY A 134 34.70 1.21 -0.05
C GLY A 134 33.53 0.28 -0.36
N LYS A 135 33.76 -0.74 -1.16
CA LYS A 135 32.72 -1.67 -1.63
C LYS A 135 31.99 -2.39 -0.50
N ASN A 136 32.71 -2.75 0.58
CA ASN A 136 32.14 -3.45 1.74
C ASN A 136 31.46 -2.50 2.76
N GLY A 137 31.66 -1.19 2.60
CA GLY A 137 31.10 -0.17 3.49
C GLY A 137 29.78 0.43 3.03
N ILE A 138 29.19 -0.07 1.94
CA ILE A 138 27.98 0.48 1.34
C ILE A 138 26.84 -0.53 1.25
N LYS A 139 25.61 0.00 1.20
CA LYS A 139 24.36 -0.75 0.97
C LYS A 139 23.47 0.03 0.01
N ARG A 140 22.46 -0.63 -0.56
CA ARG A 140 21.45 0.06 -1.38
C ARG A 140 20.63 1.02 -0.53
N ALA A 141 20.44 2.23 -1.03
CA ALA A 141 19.72 3.29 -0.33
C ALA A 141 18.21 3.07 -0.40
N GLY A 142 17.55 3.33 0.72
CA GLY A 142 16.09 3.42 0.79
C GLY A 142 15.34 2.10 0.64
N THR A 143 15.98 0.93 0.79
CA THR A 143 15.34 -0.39 0.66
C THR A 143 14.24 -0.61 1.69
N TYR A 144 14.28 0.06 2.85
CA TYR A 144 13.22 0.04 3.85
C TYR A 144 11.87 0.60 3.33
N LYS A 145 11.89 1.36 2.23
CA LYS A 145 10.69 1.87 1.55
C LYS A 145 10.10 0.88 0.54
N ALA A 146 10.70 -0.30 0.37
CA ALA A 146 10.33 -1.23 -0.70
C ALA A 146 8.87 -1.68 -0.60
N LEU A 147 8.37 -2.01 0.60
CA LEU A 147 6.98 -2.38 0.79
C LEU A 147 6.03 -1.25 0.39
N ASN A 148 6.32 -0.02 0.81
CA ASN A 148 5.51 1.14 0.42
C ASN A 148 5.47 1.30 -1.10
N ARG A 149 6.63 1.27 -1.77
CA ARG A 149 6.73 1.39 -3.23
C ARG A 149 6.00 0.25 -3.95
N LEU A 150 6.05 -0.97 -3.40
CA LEU A 150 5.32 -2.12 -3.92
C LEU A 150 3.80 -1.88 -3.89
N ILE A 151 3.28 -1.48 -2.73
CA ILE A 151 1.84 -1.27 -2.52
C ILE A 151 1.33 -0.07 -3.31
N GLN A 152 1.97 1.09 -3.17
CA GLN A 152 1.57 2.31 -3.87
C GLN A 152 1.71 2.17 -5.40
N GLY A 153 2.78 1.52 -5.84
CA GLY A 153 2.97 1.22 -7.25
C GLY A 153 1.90 0.29 -7.81
N SER A 154 1.50 -0.72 -7.04
CA SER A 154 0.44 -1.65 -7.46
C SER A 154 -0.95 -1.02 -7.43
N ALA A 155 -1.23 -0.14 -6.48
CA ALA A 155 -2.45 0.66 -6.46
C ALA A 155 -2.54 1.55 -7.70
N ALA A 156 -1.43 2.24 -8.05
CA ALA A 156 -1.37 3.04 -9.28
C ALA A 156 -1.55 2.19 -10.55
N ASP A 157 -1.05 0.95 -10.57
CA ASP A 157 -1.27 0.03 -11.69
C ASP A 157 -2.74 -0.39 -11.80
N GLN A 158 -3.43 -0.59 -10.67
CA GLN A 158 -4.87 -0.88 -10.63
C GLN A 158 -5.69 0.27 -11.19
N VAL A 159 -5.46 1.50 -10.73
CA VAL A 159 -6.18 2.68 -11.23
C VAL A 159 -5.96 2.87 -12.73
N LYS A 160 -4.73 2.71 -13.22
CA LYS A 160 -4.44 2.79 -14.65
C LYS A 160 -5.13 1.70 -15.46
N GLN A 161 -5.21 0.47 -14.91
CA GLN A 161 -5.96 -0.59 -15.57
C GLN A 161 -7.45 -0.28 -15.62
N ALA A 162 -8.02 0.22 -14.52
CA ALA A 162 -9.41 0.68 -14.47
C ALA A 162 -9.71 1.74 -15.53
N MET A 163 -8.83 2.76 -15.65
CA MET A 163 -8.97 3.78 -16.70
C MET A 163 -8.97 3.19 -18.11
N ILE A 164 -8.06 2.23 -18.38
CA ILE A 164 -7.99 1.56 -19.70
C ILE A 164 -9.27 0.76 -19.95
N ASP A 165 -9.77 0.04 -18.98
CA ASP A 165 -10.93 -0.83 -19.14
C ASP A 165 -12.24 0.00 -19.23
N CYS A 166 -12.35 1.10 -18.50
CA CYS A 166 -13.42 2.10 -18.69
C CYS A 166 -13.39 2.70 -20.10
N ALA A 167 -12.21 3.11 -20.59
CA ALA A 167 -12.06 3.69 -21.92
C ALA A 167 -12.46 2.71 -23.04
N LYS A 168 -12.20 1.40 -22.90
CA LYS A 168 -12.67 0.36 -23.84
C LYS A 168 -14.20 0.27 -23.93
N LYS A 169 -14.90 0.77 -22.91
CA LYS A 169 -16.36 0.85 -22.84
C LYS A 169 -16.89 2.26 -23.12
N ASN A 170 -16.04 3.14 -23.64
CA ASN A 170 -16.32 4.55 -23.93
C ASN A 170 -16.59 5.41 -22.69
N PHE A 171 -16.19 4.97 -21.51
CA PHE A 171 -16.17 5.79 -20.30
C PHE A 171 -14.79 6.42 -20.13
N TYR A 172 -14.70 7.73 -20.37
CA TYR A 172 -13.44 8.47 -20.26
C TYR A 172 -13.43 9.31 -19.00
N PRO A 173 -12.56 9.00 -18.01
CA PRO A 173 -12.46 9.85 -16.82
C PRO A 173 -11.92 11.22 -17.20
N LEU A 174 -12.51 12.27 -16.63
CA LEU A 174 -12.07 13.65 -16.80
C LEU A 174 -10.94 14.03 -15.84
N ILE A 175 -10.98 13.48 -14.64
CA ILE A 175 -10.00 13.73 -13.57
C ILE A 175 -9.62 12.41 -12.92
N GLN A 176 -8.33 12.27 -12.59
CA GLN A 176 -7.81 11.17 -11.75
C GLN A 176 -7.05 11.78 -10.59
N ILE A 177 -7.46 11.46 -9.35
CA ILE A 177 -6.81 11.90 -8.12
C ILE A 177 -6.59 10.69 -7.25
N HIS A 178 -5.31 10.31 -7.04
CA HIS A 178 -4.93 9.11 -6.29
C HIS A 178 -5.67 7.85 -6.78
N ASP A 179 -6.66 7.38 -6.04
CA ASP A 179 -7.50 6.20 -6.28
C ASP A 179 -8.92 6.56 -6.76
N GLU A 180 -9.19 7.83 -6.99
CA GLU A 180 -10.47 8.37 -7.46
C GLU A 180 -10.44 8.64 -8.97
N LEU A 181 -11.55 8.31 -9.65
CA LEU A 181 -11.81 8.64 -11.04
C LEU A 181 -13.13 9.43 -11.14
N CYS A 182 -13.07 10.61 -11.71
CA CYS A 182 -14.25 11.46 -11.93
C CYS A 182 -14.71 11.37 -13.38
N PHE A 183 -16.01 11.15 -13.57
CA PHE A 183 -16.66 11.05 -14.88
C PHE A 183 -17.76 12.10 -15.00
N SER A 184 -18.02 12.55 -16.23
CA SER A 184 -19.22 13.30 -16.56
C SER A 184 -20.15 12.40 -17.35
N LEU A 185 -21.36 12.18 -16.84
CA LEU A 185 -22.35 11.27 -17.41
C LEU A 185 -23.65 12.02 -17.71
N PRO A 186 -24.36 11.68 -18.81
CA PRO A 186 -25.72 12.17 -19.04
C PRO A 186 -26.67 11.74 -17.92
N ARG A 187 -27.50 12.65 -17.42
CA ARG A 187 -28.39 12.36 -16.29
C ARG A 187 -29.35 11.18 -16.56
N GLU A 188 -29.84 11.08 -17.77
CA GLU A 188 -30.81 10.07 -18.18
C GLU A 188 -30.30 8.63 -18.08
N ASN A 189 -28.98 8.43 -18.19
CA ASN A 189 -28.30 7.12 -18.15
C ASN A 189 -27.24 7.04 -17.06
N SER A 190 -27.26 7.91 -16.07
CA SER A 190 -26.19 7.99 -15.07
C SER A 190 -26.10 6.73 -14.22
N GLU A 191 -27.21 6.22 -13.72
CA GLU A 191 -27.24 5.07 -12.82
C GLU A 191 -26.73 3.75 -13.47
N PRO A 192 -27.21 3.33 -14.66
CA PRO A 192 -26.64 2.18 -15.36
C PRO A 192 -25.15 2.35 -15.68
N ALA A 193 -24.74 3.53 -16.15
CA ALA A 193 -23.35 3.81 -16.48
C ALA A 193 -22.43 3.75 -15.23
N MET A 194 -22.88 4.27 -14.11
CA MET A 194 -22.15 4.19 -12.83
C MET A 194 -21.96 2.75 -12.36
N ASN A 195 -23.03 1.94 -12.41
CA ASN A 195 -22.95 0.53 -12.04
C ASN A 195 -21.98 -0.26 -12.94
N GLU A 196 -21.96 0.07 -14.25
CA GLU A 196 -20.99 -0.53 -15.17
C GLU A 196 -19.56 -0.06 -14.85
N ILE A 197 -19.34 1.24 -14.63
CA ILE A 197 -18.02 1.78 -14.24
C ILE A 197 -17.55 1.15 -12.94
N LYS A 198 -18.40 1.05 -11.91
CA LYS A 198 -18.09 0.38 -10.66
C LYS A 198 -17.63 -1.05 -10.89
N THR A 199 -18.40 -1.81 -11.64
CA THR A 199 -18.11 -3.21 -11.98
C THR A 199 -16.74 -3.34 -12.68
N ILE A 200 -16.45 -2.45 -13.63
CA ILE A 200 -15.15 -2.41 -14.33
C ILE A 200 -14.02 -2.13 -13.37
N MET A 201 -14.16 -1.11 -12.52
CA MET A 201 -13.11 -0.70 -11.58
C MET A 201 -12.84 -1.79 -10.52
N GLU A 202 -13.88 -2.43 -10.00
CA GLU A 202 -13.76 -3.51 -9.01
C GLU A 202 -13.09 -4.77 -9.58
N ASN A 203 -13.27 -5.05 -10.88
CA ASN A 203 -12.79 -6.27 -11.54
C ASN A 203 -11.58 -6.06 -12.45
N CYS A 204 -10.99 -4.86 -12.50
CA CYS A 204 -9.88 -4.52 -13.41
C CYS A 204 -8.59 -5.34 -13.15
N ILE A 205 -8.45 -5.96 -11.99
CA ILE A 205 -7.34 -6.87 -11.64
C ILE A 205 -7.89 -8.22 -11.17
N PRO A 206 -8.20 -9.15 -12.08
CA PRO A 206 -8.80 -10.45 -11.72
C PRO A 206 -7.93 -11.33 -10.83
N SER A 207 -6.63 -11.08 -10.77
CA SER A 207 -5.68 -11.85 -9.96
C SER A 207 -5.66 -11.45 -8.47
N LEU A 208 -6.40 -10.41 -8.07
CA LEU A 208 -6.49 -10.03 -6.66
C LEU A 208 -7.17 -11.14 -5.85
N LYS A 209 -6.55 -11.51 -4.74
CA LYS A 209 -7.09 -12.48 -3.78
C LYS A 209 -8.12 -11.89 -2.82
N VAL A 210 -8.26 -10.59 -2.81
CA VAL A 210 -9.22 -9.83 -2.01
C VAL A 210 -10.06 -8.96 -2.93
N PRO A 211 -11.35 -8.75 -2.64
CA PRO A 211 -12.19 -7.89 -3.45
C PRO A 211 -11.67 -6.45 -3.44
N SER A 212 -11.79 -5.79 -4.57
CA SER A 212 -11.65 -4.34 -4.66
C SER A 212 -13.03 -3.74 -4.59
N LYS A 213 -13.29 -2.88 -3.62
CA LYS A 213 -14.57 -2.18 -3.47
C LYS A 213 -14.44 -0.74 -3.97
N VAL A 214 -15.47 -0.27 -4.66
CA VAL A 214 -15.55 1.09 -5.18
C VAL A 214 -16.78 1.77 -4.60
N ASP A 215 -16.56 2.87 -3.90
CA ASP A 215 -17.63 3.75 -3.44
C ASP A 215 -17.94 4.76 -4.53
N ILE A 216 -19.22 5.13 -4.67
CA ILE A 216 -19.68 6.08 -5.67
C ILE A 216 -20.27 7.29 -4.98
N SER A 217 -19.91 8.46 -5.46
CA SER A 217 -20.53 9.72 -5.07
C SER A 217 -21.05 10.45 -6.30
N ILE A 218 -22.24 10.99 -6.24
CA ILE A 218 -22.90 11.70 -7.34
C ILE A 218 -23.15 13.14 -6.96
N GLY A 219 -23.01 14.06 -7.88
CA GLY A 219 -23.34 15.45 -7.69
C GLY A 219 -23.36 16.25 -8.98
N ASN A 220 -23.80 17.49 -8.89
CA ASN A 220 -23.79 18.40 -10.03
C ASN A 220 -22.38 18.91 -10.36
N ASN A 221 -21.46 18.79 -9.44
CA ASN A 221 -20.04 19.12 -9.60
C ASN A 221 -19.23 18.36 -8.54
N TRP A 222 -17.92 18.24 -8.74
CA TRP A 222 -17.02 17.50 -7.88
C TRP A 222 -16.97 17.96 -6.41
N GLY A 223 -17.23 19.24 -6.14
CA GLY A 223 -17.22 19.77 -4.76
C GLY A 223 -18.54 19.59 -4.00
N HIS A 224 -19.59 19.06 -4.64
CA HIS A 224 -20.91 18.81 -4.05
C HIS A 224 -21.42 17.47 -4.56
N THR A 225 -20.96 16.41 -3.95
CA THR A 225 -21.36 15.03 -4.22
C THR A 225 -21.98 14.41 -2.98
N ASP A 226 -23.02 13.60 -3.17
CA ASP A 226 -23.63 12.78 -2.15
C ASP A 226 -23.11 11.33 -2.29
N GLU A 227 -22.76 10.70 -1.17
CA GLU A 227 -22.36 9.28 -1.16
C GLU A 227 -23.57 8.37 -1.41
N HIS A 228 -23.40 7.34 -2.22
CA HIS A 228 -24.41 6.34 -2.57
C HIS A 228 -23.91 4.91 -2.37
#